data_0e4ed540bca13ffbdfb3f2dab9c015f3
#
_entry.id   0e4ed540bca13ffbdfb3f2dab9c015f3
#
_cell.length_a   1.000
_cell.length_b   1.000
_cell.length_c   1.000
_cell.angle_alpha   90.00
_cell.angle_beta   90.00
_cell.angle_gamma   90.00
#
_symmetry.space_group_name_H-M   'P 1'
#
loop_
_entity.id
_entity.type
_entity.pdbx_description
1 polymer ?
#
loop_
_entity_poly.entity_id
_entity_poly.type
_entity_poly.pdbx_seq_one_letter_code
_entity_poly.pdbx_strand_id
1 'polypeptide(L)'
;MSIILFELKIQDAIRHYLIYQERYIIMYKIDFNSPIHIHFIGIGGISMSGLAHILREKNFTISGSDSAESALTDELTAAGCTIHYPQKAENITDDIDLVVYTAAIRDDNPELARAKACGITCITRAELLGGIMHNYDVALNIAGTHGKTTTTSMVTEILLAADADPTISVGGILNSIGGNIRIGRSGIFVTEACEYTNSFLSFMPTMNIILNVKEDHLDFFKDIDDIRNSFKLFTEKLPDNGTLIINSDIDNYEYFYKDKKCEVITVGSDPKKSMYSATDIAYDDLGCCTYTLLKQGQPSGTIALSVPGIHNVYNSLAAIAACEKLNIPFERIKAGLKNF
;
A
#
# COMPACT_ATOMS: atom_id res chain seq x y z
N MET A 1 6.06 23.33 -38.89
CA MET A 1 6.48 23.44 -37.48
C MET A 1 5.56 22.71 -36.49
N SER A 2 4.26 22.57 -36.76
CA SER A 2 3.28 21.88 -35.87
C SER A 2 3.35 20.36 -35.88
N ILE A 3 3.60 19.70 -37.01
CA ILE A 3 3.62 18.23 -37.15
C ILE A 3 4.87 17.62 -36.50
N ILE A 4 6.03 18.23 -36.66
CA ILE A 4 7.30 17.77 -36.08
C ILE A 4 7.27 17.84 -34.53
N LEU A 5 6.66 18.89 -33.98
CA LEU A 5 6.46 19.01 -32.53
C LEU A 5 5.46 18.01 -31.98
N PHE A 6 4.49 17.59 -32.75
CA PHE A 6 3.53 16.53 -32.38
C PHE A 6 4.16 15.14 -32.43
N GLU A 7 4.98 14.86 -33.47
CA GLU A 7 5.73 13.59 -33.56
C GLU A 7 6.77 13.46 -32.46
N LEU A 8 7.50 14.52 -32.10
CA LEU A 8 8.45 14.51 -30.98
C LEU A 8 7.76 14.24 -29.64
N LYS A 9 6.57 14.81 -29.39
CA LYS A 9 5.78 14.55 -28.19
C LYS A 9 5.28 13.11 -28.11
N ILE A 10 4.89 12.52 -29.25
CA ILE A 10 4.49 11.10 -29.32
C ILE A 10 5.69 10.21 -29.09
N GLN A 11 6.85 10.51 -29.67
CA GLN A 11 8.08 9.72 -29.46
C GLN A 11 8.56 9.81 -28.02
N ASP A 12 8.49 10.98 -27.37
CA ASP A 12 8.80 11.13 -25.96
C ASP A 12 7.80 10.38 -25.07
N ALA A 13 6.52 10.44 -25.36
CA ALA A 13 5.50 9.67 -24.63
C ALA A 13 5.68 8.16 -24.80
N ILE A 14 5.99 7.69 -26.03
CA ILE A 14 6.29 6.27 -26.30
C ILE A 14 7.61 5.86 -25.62
N ARG A 15 8.61 6.72 -25.62
CA ARG A 15 9.90 6.43 -24.95
C ARG A 15 9.72 6.39 -23.43
N HIS A 16 8.96 7.30 -22.83
CA HIS A 16 8.56 7.23 -21.43
C HIS A 16 7.73 5.99 -21.14
N TYR A 17 6.79 5.63 -21.99
CA TYR A 17 5.98 4.41 -21.86
C TYR A 17 6.84 3.14 -21.95
N LEU A 18 7.80 3.07 -22.89
CA LEU A 18 8.70 1.92 -23.06
C LEU A 18 9.71 1.82 -21.90
N ILE A 19 10.30 2.93 -21.44
CA ILE A 19 11.17 2.96 -20.26
C ILE A 19 10.37 2.55 -19.00
N TYR A 20 9.11 2.95 -18.93
CA TYR A 20 8.17 2.56 -17.87
C TYR A 20 7.87 1.06 -17.96
N GLN A 21 7.58 0.52 -19.14
CA GLN A 21 7.35 -0.91 -19.38
C GLN A 21 8.61 -1.76 -19.10
N GLU A 22 9.79 -1.33 -19.52
CA GLU A 22 11.03 -2.07 -19.27
C GLU A 22 11.40 -2.11 -17.76
N ARG A 23 11.17 -1.03 -17.01
CA ARG A 23 11.30 -1.02 -15.53
C ARG A 23 10.28 -1.91 -14.83
N TYR A 24 9.10 -2.15 -15.42
CA TYR A 24 8.05 -3.00 -14.85
C TYR A 24 8.26 -4.50 -15.04
N ILE A 25 9.17 -4.91 -15.94
CA ILE A 25 9.34 -6.34 -16.31
C ILE A 25 10.21 -7.10 -15.30
N ILE A 26 11.05 -6.42 -14.50
CA ILE A 26 11.86 -7.08 -13.47
C ILE A 26 11.60 -6.45 -12.12
N MET A 27 10.45 -6.81 -11.51
CA MET A 27 10.25 -6.51 -10.10
C MET A 27 11.16 -7.42 -9.26
N TYR A 28 11.98 -6.82 -8.41
CA TYR A 28 12.84 -7.57 -7.51
C TYR A 28 11.99 -8.34 -6.50
N LYS A 29 12.11 -9.68 -6.51
CA LYS A 29 11.37 -10.54 -5.58
C LYS A 29 12.22 -10.81 -4.37
N ILE A 30 11.67 -10.59 -3.20
CA ILE A 30 12.25 -10.99 -1.92
C ILE A 30 11.69 -12.38 -1.60
N ASP A 31 12.56 -13.38 -1.51
CA ASP A 31 12.16 -14.74 -1.11
C ASP A 31 12.50 -14.98 0.36
N PHE A 32 11.49 -15.15 1.20
CA PHE A 32 11.67 -15.40 2.63
C PHE A 32 12.37 -16.74 2.94
N ASN A 33 12.41 -17.67 1.96
CA ASN A 33 13.12 -18.93 2.09
C ASN A 33 14.61 -18.84 1.69
N SER A 34 15.04 -17.71 1.13
CA SER A 34 16.41 -17.47 0.68
C SER A 34 16.90 -16.12 1.19
N PRO A 35 17.09 -15.96 2.52
CA PRO A 35 17.49 -14.69 3.11
C PRO A 35 18.89 -14.29 2.64
N ILE A 36 19.04 -12.99 2.34
CA ILE A 36 20.25 -12.34 1.84
C ILE A 36 20.66 -11.18 2.76
N HIS A 37 21.82 -10.57 2.50
CA HIS A 37 22.24 -9.35 3.20
C HIS A 37 21.69 -8.11 2.49
N ILE A 38 20.87 -7.33 3.19
CA ILE A 38 20.24 -6.11 2.69
C ILE A 38 20.73 -4.90 3.48
N HIS A 39 21.25 -3.91 2.77
CA HIS A 39 21.66 -2.64 3.35
C HIS A 39 20.64 -1.54 3.07
N PHE A 40 20.24 -0.80 4.11
CA PHE A 40 19.25 0.26 4.04
C PHE A 40 19.87 1.64 4.17
N ILE A 41 19.76 2.50 3.15
CA ILE A 41 20.17 3.89 3.21
C ILE A 41 19.00 4.75 3.71
N GLY A 42 19.14 5.33 4.91
CA GLY A 42 18.07 6.02 5.62
C GLY A 42 17.17 5.07 6.41
N ILE A 43 17.79 4.11 7.12
CA ILE A 43 17.08 3.01 7.84
C ILE A 43 16.21 3.51 8.99
N GLY A 44 16.54 4.66 9.61
CA GLY A 44 15.81 5.27 10.73
C GLY A 44 14.47 5.91 10.32
N GLY A 45 14.15 5.97 9.04
CA GLY A 45 12.82 6.41 8.58
C GLY A 45 11.74 5.42 9.02
N ILE A 46 10.58 5.93 9.48
CA ILE A 46 9.46 5.14 10.03
C ILE A 46 9.10 3.94 9.16
N SER A 47 8.97 4.13 7.84
CA SER A 47 8.61 3.06 6.92
C SER A 47 9.78 2.13 6.58
N MET A 48 11.02 2.64 6.59
CA MET A 48 12.23 1.85 6.33
C MET A 48 12.52 0.90 7.48
N SER A 49 12.49 1.42 8.72
CA SER A 49 12.72 0.64 9.93
C SER A 49 11.74 -0.54 10.05
N GLY A 50 10.47 -0.30 9.72
CA GLY A 50 9.48 -1.36 9.74
C GLY A 50 9.73 -2.46 8.71
N LEU A 51 10.14 -2.12 7.47
CA LEU A 51 10.53 -3.12 6.47
C LEU A 51 11.77 -3.89 6.90
N ALA A 52 12.76 -3.22 7.52
CA ALA A 52 13.92 -3.86 8.10
C ALA A 52 13.54 -4.86 9.21
N HIS A 53 12.58 -4.50 10.08
CA HIS A 53 12.05 -5.42 11.09
C HIS A 53 11.38 -6.66 10.48
N ILE A 54 10.51 -6.49 9.45
CA ILE A 54 9.86 -7.62 8.75
C ILE A 54 10.93 -8.59 8.23
N LEU A 55 11.96 -8.07 7.55
CA LEU A 55 13.02 -8.89 6.99
C LEU A 55 13.91 -9.54 8.06
N ARG A 56 14.19 -8.82 9.14
CA ARG A 56 14.96 -9.36 10.27
C ARG A 56 14.26 -10.55 10.93
N GLU A 57 12.93 -10.47 11.12
CA GLU A 57 12.09 -11.60 11.60
C GLU A 57 12.07 -12.80 10.64
N LYS A 58 12.38 -12.57 9.36
CA LYS A 58 12.53 -13.60 8.32
C LYS A 58 13.99 -14.05 8.13
N ASN A 59 14.87 -13.78 9.11
CA ASN A 59 16.28 -14.18 9.17
C ASN A 59 17.20 -13.54 8.11
N PHE A 60 16.79 -12.45 7.48
CA PHE A 60 17.70 -11.68 6.63
C PHE A 60 18.80 -11.01 7.46
N THR A 61 20.00 -10.90 6.89
CA THR A 61 21.03 -10.04 7.46
C THR A 61 20.72 -8.60 7.09
N ILE A 62 20.60 -7.74 8.10
CA ILE A 62 20.22 -6.33 7.90
C ILE A 62 21.33 -5.44 8.40
N SER A 63 21.82 -4.59 7.50
CA SER A 63 22.63 -3.42 7.83
C SER A 63 21.96 -2.15 7.31
N GLY A 64 22.38 -1.01 7.77
CA GLY A 64 21.89 0.25 7.26
C GLY A 64 22.61 1.45 7.83
N SER A 65 22.25 2.61 7.31
CA SER A 65 22.82 3.88 7.72
C SER A 65 21.73 4.94 7.90
N ASP A 66 22.00 5.90 8.74
CA ASP A 66 21.21 7.12 8.85
C ASP A 66 22.10 8.33 9.15
N SER A 67 21.50 9.53 9.13
CA SER A 67 22.17 10.78 9.47
C SER A 67 22.48 10.90 10.96
N ALA A 68 21.61 10.33 11.83
CA ALA A 68 21.73 10.40 13.29
C ALA A 68 21.04 9.20 13.96
N GLU A 69 21.41 8.94 15.21
CA GLU A 69 20.75 8.00 16.10
C GLU A 69 19.29 8.42 16.40
N SER A 70 18.43 7.44 16.56
CA SER A 70 17.01 7.62 16.92
C SER A 70 16.47 6.39 17.65
N ALA A 71 15.33 6.51 18.32
CA ALA A 71 14.68 5.38 18.97
C ALA A 71 14.45 4.19 18.01
N LEU A 72 14.10 4.47 16.74
CA LEU A 72 13.89 3.43 15.72
C LEU A 72 15.19 2.71 15.35
N THR A 73 16.32 3.43 15.27
CA THR A 73 17.62 2.79 15.00
C THR A 73 18.14 2.00 16.20
N ASP A 74 17.81 2.44 17.43
CA ASP A 74 18.14 1.71 18.65
C ASP A 74 17.37 0.39 18.73
N GLU A 75 16.07 0.40 18.40
CA GLU A 75 15.24 -0.80 18.31
C GLU A 75 15.78 -1.80 17.27
N LEU A 76 16.19 -1.32 16.10
CA LEU A 76 16.79 -2.16 15.06
C LEU A 76 18.14 -2.75 15.50
N THR A 77 18.97 -1.97 16.20
CA THR A 77 20.23 -2.44 16.76
C THR A 77 19.99 -3.53 17.82
N ALA A 78 19.01 -3.32 18.70
CA ALA A 78 18.59 -4.33 19.68
C ALA A 78 18.04 -5.60 19.01
N ALA A 79 17.42 -5.49 17.84
CA ALA A 79 16.96 -6.62 17.02
C ALA A 79 18.11 -7.31 16.25
N GLY A 80 19.35 -6.84 16.37
CA GLY A 80 20.55 -7.44 15.76
C GLY A 80 20.86 -6.92 14.35
N CYS A 81 20.38 -5.72 13.98
CA CYS A 81 20.81 -5.02 12.78
C CYS A 81 22.11 -4.25 13.03
N THR A 82 22.94 -4.09 11.99
CA THR A 82 24.18 -3.29 12.05
C THR A 82 23.89 -1.89 11.50
N ILE A 83 23.98 -0.86 12.35
CA ILE A 83 23.66 0.52 11.97
C ILE A 83 24.92 1.39 11.97
N HIS A 84 25.07 2.21 10.93
CA HIS A 84 26.20 3.10 10.72
C HIS A 84 25.78 4.57 10.70
N TYR A 85 26.64 5.43 11.25
CA TYR A 85 26.49 6.90 11.24
C TYR A 85 27.83 7.58 10.95
N PRO A 86 27.86 8.61 10.09
CA PRO A 86 26.87 8.95 9.07
C PRO A 86 26.98 8.01 7.85
N GLN A 87 26.20 8.33 6.82
CA GLN A 87 26.25 7.66 5.51
C GLN A 87 27.62 7.87 4.84
N LYS A 88 28.35 6.80 4.54
CA LYS A 88 29.69 6.81 3.95
C LYS A 88 29.86 5.66 2.95
N ALA A 89 30.70 5.86 1.93
CA ALA A 89 30.98 4.83 0.92
C ALA A 89 31.52 3.51 1.54
N GLU A 90 32.25 3.60 2.64
CA GLU A 90 32.85 2.46 3.36
C GLU A 90 31.81 1.55 4.04
N ASN A 91 30.58 2.03 4.25
CA ASN A 91 29.49 1.23 4.79
C ASN A 91 28.99 0.17 3.79
N ILE A 92 29.31 0.34 2.50
CA ILE A 92 28.98 -0.63 1.44
C ILE A 92 30.12 -1.63 1.32
N THR A 93 29.89 -2.83 1.87
CA THR A 93 30.82 -3.95 1.90
C THR A 93 30.49 -4.97 0.81
N ASP A 94 31.45 -5.87 0.48
CA ASP A 94 31.32 -6.80 -0.63
C ASP A 94 30.32 -7.96 -0.35
N ASP A 95 29.87 -8.13 0.89
CA ASP A 95 28.87 -9.15 1.32
C ASP A 95 27.43 -8.64 1.25
N ILE A 96 27.20 -7.41 0.81
CA ILE A 96 25.87 -6.82 0.62
C ILE A 96 25.32 -7.29 -0.74
N ASP A 97 24.17 -7.97 -0.72
CA ASP A 97 23.50 -8.47 -1.93
C ASP A 97 22.54 -7.45 -2.54
N LEU A 98 21.94 -6.59 -1.68
CA LEU A 98 20.90 -5.65 -2.09
C LEU A 98 21.00 -4.34 -1.29
N VAL A 99 20.86 -3.21 -1.97
CA VAL A 99 20.75 -1.89 -1.33
C VAL A 99 19.34 -1.35 -1.51
N VAL A 100 18.74 -0.87 -0.41
CA VAL A 100 17.41 -0.25 -0.40
C VAL A 100 17.55 1.21 0.04
N TYR A 101 16.88 2.11 -0.69
CA TYR A 101 16.94 3.53 -0.40
C TYR A 101 15.59 4.23 -0.50
N THR A 102 15.44 5.37 0.19
CA THR A 102 14.23 6.19 0.13
C THR A 102 14.31 7.21 -1.00
N ALA A 103 13.15 7.75 -1.40
CA ALA A 103 13.09 8.84 -2.39
C ALA A 103 13.81 10.13 -1.94
N ALA A 104 14.11 10.28 -0.66
CA ALA A 104 14.89 11.41 -0.13
C ALA A 104 16.40 11.30 -0.41
N ILE A 105 16.89 10.11 -0.75
CA ILE A 105 18.30 9.87 -1.07
C ILE A 105 18.58 10.31 -2.52
N ARG A 106 19.52 11.20 -2.70
CA ARG A 106 19.93 11.70 -4.02
C ARG A 106 20.98 10.78 -4.64
N ASP A 107 21.14 10.87 -5.96
CA ASP A 107 22.13 10.07 -6.71
C ASP A 107 23.59 10.34 -6.29
N ASP A 108 23.89 11.50 -5.70
CA ASP A 108 25.19 11.86 -5.16
C ASP A 108 25.48 11.34 -3.75
N ASN A 109 24.53 10.59 -3.15
CA ASN A 109 24.76 9.94 -1.87
C ASN A 109 25.94 8.96 -1.96
N PRO A 110 26.93 9.01 -1.05
CA PRO A 110 28.16 8.23 -1.16
C PRO A 110 27.93 6.71 -1.12
N GLU A 111 26.95 6.23 -0.35
CA GLU A 111 26.62 4.80 -0.31
C GLU A 111 25.93 4.35 -1.59
N LEU A 112 24.93 5.11 -2.08
CA LEU A 112 24.22 4.77 -3.32
C LEU A 112 25.18 4.80 -4.52
N ALA A 113 26.06 5.79 -4.59
CA ALA A 113 27.08 5.89 -5.63
C ALA A 113 28.06 4.70 -5.59
N ARG A 114 28.51 4.32 -4.38
CA ARG A 114 29.40 3.17 -4.18
C ARG A 114 28.72 1.86 -4.55
N ALA A 115 27.48 1.62 -4.11
CA ALA A 115 26.73 0.40 -4.45
C ALA A 115 26.56 0.23 -5.97
N LYS A 116 26.17 1.32 -6.66
CA LYS A 116 26.07 1.32 -8.13
C LYS A 116 27.43 1.02 -8.80
N ALA A 117 28.53 1.60 -8.29
CA ALA A 117 29.88 1.36 -8.82
C ALA A 117 30.37 -0.08 -8.60
N CYS A 118 29.92 -0.74 -7.53
CA CYS A 118 30.17 -2.15 -7.23
C CYS A 118 29.25 -3.11 -7.99
N GLY A 119 28.25 -2.61 -8.74
CA GLY A 119 27.27 -3.45 -9.43
C GLY A 119 26.23 -4.09 -8.50
N ILE A 120 26.10 -3.62 -7.25
CA ILE A 120 25.11 -4.11 -6.32
C ILE A 120 23.73 -3.59 -6.78
N THR A 121 22.72 -4.47 -6.75
CA THR A 121 21.35 -4.09 -7.08
C THR A 121 20.85 -3.05 -6.07
N CYS A 122 20.31 -1.93 -6.57
CA CYS A 122 19.76 -0.87 -5.76
C CYS A 122 18.28 -0.70 -6.10
N ILE A 123 17.41 -0.83 -5.10
CA ILE A 123 15.97 -0.68 -5.25
C ILE A 123 15.40 0.36 -4.29
N THR A 124 14.29 0.93 -4.67
CA THR A 124 13.56 1.86 -3.79
C THR A 124 12.81 1.12 -2.70
N ARG A 125 12.42 1.85 -1.65
CA ARG A 125 11.53 1.35 -0.59
C ARG A 125 10.22 0.75 -1.16
N ALA A 126 9.63 1.37 -2.19
CA ALA A 126 8.40 0.90 -2.79
C ALA A 126 8.59 -0.43 -3.54
N GLU A 127 9.69 -0.58 -4.25
CA GLU A 127 10.05 -1.84 -4.91
C GLU A 127 10.33 -2.96 -3.89
N LEU A 128 11.00 -2.65 -2.78
CA LEU A 128 11.19 -3.61 -1.68
C LEU A 128 9.85 -4.06 -1.11
N LEU A 129 8.94 -3.12 -0.83
CA LEU A 129 7.61 -3.42 -0.29
C LEU A 129 6.83 -4.34 -1.23
N GLY A 130 6.86 -4.05 -2.55
CA GLY A 130 6.28 -4.92 -3.56
C GLY A 130 6.91 -6.31 -3.58
N GLY A 131 8.24 -6.39 -3.49
CA GLY A 131 8.97 -7.65 -3.42
C GLY A 131 8.62 -8.50 -2.20
N ILE A 132 8.39 -7.87 -1.04
CA ILE A 132 7.94 -8.54 0.19
C ILE A 132 6.53 -9.13 0.02
N MET A 133 5.61 -8.42 -0.64
CA MET A 133 4.22 -8.85 -0.85
C MET A 133 4.11 -10.22 -1.53
N HIS A 134 5.08 -10.59 -2.36
CA HIS A 134 5.09 -11.88 -3.06
C HIS A 134 5.05 -13.10 -2.13
N ASN A 135 5.44 -12.94 -0.87
CA ASN A 135 5.47 -14.02 0.12
C ASN A 135 4.14 -14.22 0.87
N TYR A 136 3.10 -13.46 0.52
CA TYR A 136 1.80 -13.52 1.18
C TYR A 136 0.72 -14.02 0.23
N ASP A 137 -0.19 -14.86 0.73
CA ASP A 137 -1.33 -15.37 -0.04
C ASP A 137 -2.31 -14.24 -0.40
N VAL A 138 -2.44 -13.28 0.53
CA VAL A 138 -3.25 -12.08 0.37
C VAL A 138 -2.39 -10.84 0.58
N ALA A 139 -2.16 -10.08 -0.49
CA ALA A 139 -1.59 -8.74 -0.45
C ALA A 139 -2.72 -7.73 -0.73
N LEU A 140 -3.33 -7.22 0.36
CA LEU A 140 -4.41 -6.23 0.31
C LEU A 140 -3.83 -4.83 0.34
N ASN A 141 -4.09 -4.06 -0.71
CA ASN A 141 -3.62 -2.69 -0.87
C ASN A 141 -4.79 -1.72 -0.89
N ILE A 142 -4.72 -0.68 -0.09
CA ILE A 142 -5.75 0.34 0.01
C ILE A 142 -5.26 1.63 -0.65
N ALA A 143 -5.85 1.96 -1.80
CA ALA A 143 -5.55 3.14 -2.60
C ALA A 143 -6.72 4.13 -2.63
N GLY A 144 -6.42 5.36 -3.00
CA GLY A 144 -7.38 6.44 -3.14
C GLY A 144 -6.77 7.76 -2.72
N THR A 145 -7.26 8.86 -3.26
CA THR A 145 -6.78 10.20 -2.90
C THR A 145 -6.94 10.43 -1.39
N HIS A 146 -8.10 10.04 -0.82
CA HIS A 146 -8.42 10.20 0.60
C HIS A 146 -8.94 8.92 1.22
N GLY A 147 -8.78 8.77 2.54
CA GLY A 147 -9.33 7.67 3.33
C GLY A 147 -8.45 6.42 3.42
N LYS A 148 -7.27 6.39 2.79
CA LYS A 148 -6.33 5.26 2.82
C LYS A 148 -6.04 4.78 4.24
N THR A 149 -5.45 5.65 5.06
CA THR A 149 -5.07 5.34 6.46
C THR A 149 -6.27 4.89 7.29
N THR A 150 -7.40 5.58 7.18
CA THR A 150 -8.63 5.24 7.89
C THR A 150 -9.12 3.85 7.51
N THR A 151 -9.22 3.56 6.21
CA THR A 151 -9.70 2.26 5.74
C THR A 151 -8.72 1.14 6.09
N THR A 152 -7.41 1.37 5.98
CA THR A 152 -6.38 0.41 6.40
C THR A 152 -6.49 0.12 7.89
N SER A 153 -6.72 1.13 8.70
CA SER A 153 -6.93 0.96 10.15
C SER A 153 -8.23 0.20 10.46
N MET A 154 -9.33 0.49 9.77
CA MET A 154 -10.59 -0.28 9.91
C MET A 154 -10.40 -1.76 9.56
N VAL A 155 -9.73 -2.06 8.44
CA VAL A 155 -9.39 -3.44 8.05
C VAL A 155 -8.52 -4.09 9.12
N THR A 156 -7.53 -3.37 9.65
CA THR A 156 -6.65 -3.85 10.72
C THR A 156 -7.44 -4.23 11.96
N GLU A 157 -8.31 -3.35 12.47
CA GLU A 157 -9.13 -3.61 13.65
C GLU A 157 -10.06 -4.81 13.46
N ILE A 158 -10.64 -4.97 12.26
CA ILE A 158 -11.47 -6.12 11.94
C ILE A 158 -10.65 -7.42 11.96
N LEU A 159 -9.48 -7.43 11.34
CA LEU A 159 -8.61 -8.61 11.29
C LEU A 159 -8.06 -8.98 12.67
N LEU A 160 -7.73 -7.99 13.50
CA LEU A 160 -7.31 -8.22 14.88
C LEU A 160 -8.47 -8.76 15.74
N ALA A 161 -9.69 -8.20 15.60
CA ALA A 161 -10.88 -8.70 16.28
C ALA A 161 -11.25 -10.13 15.87
N ALA A 162 -10.83 -10.56 14.69
CA ALA A 162 -11.02 -11.91 14.16
C ALA A 162 -9.86 -12.87 14.47
N ASP A 163 -8.85 -12.44 15.23
CA ASP A 163 -7.64 -13.21 15.52
C ASP A 163 -6.89 -13.71 14.25
N ALA A 164 -6.99 -12.93 13.15
CA ALA A 164 -6.44 -13.32 11.84
C ALA A 164 -4.93 -13.14 11.71
N ASP A 165 -4.27 -12.52 12.68
CA ASP A 165 -2.81 -12.32 12.79
C ASP A 165 -2.11 -11.78 11.51
N PRO A 166 -2.58 -10.65 10.90
CA PRO A 166 -2.01 -10.10 9.68
C PRO A 166 -0.67 -9.39 9.90
N THR A 167 0.15 -9.31 8.85
CA THR A 167 1.22 -8.31 8.73
C THR A 167 0.62 -7.02 8.19
N ILE A 168 0.93 -5.88 8.81
CA ILE A 168 0.31 -4.59 8.53
C ILE A 168 1.37 -3.53 8.34
N SER A 169 1.19 -2.69 7.33
CA SER A 169 1.97 -1.47 7.11
C SER A 169 1.00 -0.30 6.84
N VAL A 170 0.83 0.57 7.81
CA VAL A 170 -0.06 1.74 7.75
C VAL A 170 0.77 3.02 7.69
N GLY A 171 0.25 4.08 7.03
CA GLY A 171 0.97 5.35 6.86
C GLY A 171 1.07 6.20 8.13
N GLY A 172 0.22 5.95 9.14
CA GLY A 172 0.19 6.64 10.42
C GLY A 172 0.41 5.70 11.60
N ILE A 173 0.49 6.25 12.80
CA ILE A 173 0.54 5.46 14.03
C ILE A 173 -0.86 4.94 14.35
N LEU A 174 -1.00 3.63 14.51
CA LEU A 174 -2.21 2.96 14.94
C LEU A 174 -1.99 2.35 16.33
N ASN A 175 -2.73 2.84 17.32
CA ASN A 175 -2.52 2.47 18.73
C ASN A 175 -2.71 0.98 19.00
N SER A 176 -3.64 0.31 18.31
CA SER A 176 -3.92 -1.12 18.49
C SER A 176 -2.75 -2.04 18.09
N ILE A 177 -1.82 -1.54 17.26
CA ILE A 177 -0.59 -2.27 16.89
C ILE A 177 0.67 -1.63 17.48
N GLY A 178 0.53 -0.56 18.27
CA GLY A 178 1.65 0.12 18.92
C GLY A 178 2.59 0.87 17.98
N GLY A 179 2.16 1.14 16.73
CA GLY A 179 3.01 1.79 15.72
C GLY A 179 2.36 1.83 14.35
N ASN A 180 3.17 1.83 13.34
CA ASN A 180 2.73 1.83 11.94
C ASN A 180 2.99 0.49 11.21
N ILE A 181 3.67 -0.44 11.88
CA ILE A 181 3.96 -1.78 11.36
C ILE A 181 3.65 -2.81 12.43
N ARG A 182 3.04 -3.91 12.02
CA ARG A 182 2.85 -5.12 12.80
C ARG A 182 3.27 -6.32 11.95
N ILE A 183 4.04 -7.21 12.54
CA ILE A 183 4.46 -8.45 11.87
C ILE A 183 3.57 -9.58 12.39
N GLY A 184 2.73 -10.11 11.51
CA GLY A 184 1.87 -11.26 11.78
C GLY A 184 2.45 -12.56 11.22
N ARG A 185 1.79 -13.67 11.55
CA ARG A 185 2.18 -15.02 11.10
C ARG A 185 1.27 -15.58 10.03
N SER A 186 0.15 -14.92 9.74
CA SER A 186 -0.75 -15.36 8.68
C SER A 186 -0.21 -15.00 7.29
N GLY A 187 -0.80 -15.59 6.26
CA GLY A 187 -0.54 -15.23 4.86
C GLY A 187 -1.20 -13.92 4.41
N ILE A 188 -1.60 -13.02 5.33
CA ILE A 188 -2.27 -11.76 5.02
C ILE A 188 -1.31 -10.59 5.24
N PHE A 189 -1.13 -9.78 4.19
CA PHE A 189 -0.42 -8.51 4.23
C PHE A 189 -1.38 -7.37 3.87
N VAL A 190 -1.46 -6.34 4.71
CA VAL A 190 -2.31 -5.17 4.50
C VAL A 190 -1.45 -3.91 4.46
N THR A 191 -1.60 -3.09 3.43
CA THR A 191 -0.85 -1.85 3.32
C THR A 191 -1.61 -0.74 2.62
N GLU A 192 -1.22 0.49 2.92
CA GLU A 192 -1.61 1.65 2.11
C GLU A 192 -0.84 1.68 0.80
N ALA A 193 -1.53 2.05 -0.27
CA ALA A 193 -0.99 2.18 -1.61
C ALA A 193 -1.09 3.66 -2.04
N CYS A 194 0.02 4.39 -1.89
CA CYS A 194 0.08 5.80 -2.24
C CYS A 194 0.32 5.96 -3.73
N GLU A 195 -0.50 6.76 -4.38
CA GLU A 195 -0.41 7.13 -5.80
C GLU A 195 0.76 8.08 -6.10
N TYR A 196 1.19 8.86 -5.10
CA TYR A 196 2.24 9.85 -5.29
C TYR A 196 3.52 9.22 -5.83
N THR A 197 4.10 9.85 -6.84
CA THR A 197 5.26 9.36 -7.62
C THR A 197 5.04 7.98 -8.25
N ASN A 198 3.81 7.53 -8.41
CA ASN A 198 3.47 6.19 -8.91
C ASN A 198 4.04 5.05 -8.06
N SER A 199 4.35 5.29 -6.79
CA SER A 199 5.03 4.30 -5.93
C SER A 199 4.23 3.01 -5.76
N PHE A 200 2.88 3.07 -5.75
CA PHE A 200 2.01 1.88 -5.66
C PHE A 200 2.11 0.94 -6.90
N LEU A 201 2.63 1.45 -8.03
CA LEU A 201 2.85 0.63 -9.21
C LEU A 201 4.01 -0.37 -9.05
N SER A 202 4.83 -0.22 -8.02
CA SER A 202 5.83 -1.22 -7.63
C SER A 202 5.26 -2.38 -6.82
N PHE A 203 3.95 -2.36 -6.48
CA PHE A 203 3.33 -3.38 -5.63
C PHE A 203 2.89 -4.62 -6.41
N MET A 204 2.78 -5.75 -5.70
CA MET A 204 2.28 -7.03 -6.20
C MET A 204 0.97 -7.41 -5.50
N PRO A 205 -0.15 -6.77 -5.85
CA PRO A 205 -1.41 -6.99 -5.17
C PRO A 205 -2.05 -8.33 -5.53
N THR A 206 -2.78 -8.92 -4.58
CA THR A 206 -3.80 -9.93 -4.86
C THR A 206 -5.21 -9.37 -4.64
N MET A 207 -5.30 -8.30 -3.85
CA MET A 207 -6.55 -7.58 -3.59
C MET A 207 -6.26 -6.07 -3.52
N ASN A 208 -7.02 -5.27 -4.27
CA ASN A 208 -6.94 -3.80 -4.24
C ASN A 208 -8.26 -3.19 -3.81
N ILE A 209 -8.18 -2.13 -3.01
CA ILE A 209 -9.29 -1.21 -2.75
C ILE A 209 -8.99 0.12 -3.43
N ILE A 210 -9.96 0.69 -4.16
CA ILE A 210 -9.91 2.06 -4.69
C ILE A 210 -11.08 2.85 -4.09
N LEU A 211 -10.76 3.75 -3.15
CA LEU A 211 -11.75 4.49 -2.38
C LEU A 211 -12.33 5.70 -3.14
N ASN A 212 -11.48 6.44 -3.79
CA ASN A 212 -11.81 7.63 -4.59
C ASN A 212 -10.61 8.02 -5.45
N VAL A 213 -10.89 8.78 -6.52
CA VAL A 213 -9.87 9.32 -7.43
C VAL A 213 -10.22 10.78 -7.68
N LYS A 214 -9.42 11.70 -7.13
CA LYS A 214 -9.59 13.15 -7.23
C LYS A 214 -8.27 13.82 -7.56
N GLU A 215 -8.31 15.08 -7.92
CA GLU A 215 -7.12 15.90 -8.13
C GLU A 215 -6.35 16.03 -6.82
N ASP A 216 -5.10 15.58 -6.83
CA ASP A 216 -4.11 15.72 -5.77
C ASP A 216 -2.70 15.56 -6.38
N HIS A 217 -1.66 15.98 -5.65
CA HIS A 217 -0.27 15.82 -6.10
C HIS A 217 -0.01 16.37 -7.51
N LEU A 218 -0.57 17.57 -7.83
CA LEU A 218 -0.40 18.23 -9.13
C LEU A 218 1.03 18.77 -9.37
N ASP A 219 1.91 18.63 -8.39
CA ASP A 219 3.37 18.78 -8.54
C ASP A 219 4.01 17.59 -9.27
N PHE A 220 3.35 16.43 -9.28
CA PHE A 220 3.78 15.21 -9.96
C PHE A 220 2.86 14.85 -11.15
N PHE A 221 1.53 14.81 -10.94
CA PHE A 221 0.56 14.51 -11.98
C PHE A 221 0.19 15.76 -12.77
N LYS A 222 0.02 15.56 -14.07
CA LYS A 222 -0.34 16.66 -14.97
C LYS A 222 -1.77 17.16 -14.77
N ASP A 223 -2.72 16.24 -14.61
CA ASP A 223 -4.15 16.49 -14.51
C ASP A 223 -4.88 15.24 -13.96
N ILE A 224 -6.21 15.33 -13.81
CA ILE A 224 -7.04 14.23 -13.34
C ILE A 224 -6.98 13.00 -14.25
N ASP A 225 -6.81 13.16 -15.55
CA ASP A 225 -6.74 12.04 -16.49
C ASP A 225 -5.44 11.26 -16.32
N ASP A 226 -4.34 11.93 -16.00
CA ASP A 226 -3.06 11.31 -15.67
C ASP A 226 -3.17 10.51 -14.35
N ILE A 227 -3.81 11.09 -13.33
CA ILE A 227 -4.13 10.38 -12.07
C ILE A 227 -4.98 9.15 -12.36
N ARG A 228 -6.07 9.27 -13.12
CA ARG A 228 -6.95 8.15 -13.50
C ARG A 228 -6.19 7.04 -14.22
N ASN A 229 -5.30 7.41 -15.15
CA ASN A 229 -4.46 6.45 -15.83
C ASN A 229 -3.54 5.70 -14.87
N SER A 230 -2.94 6.39 -13.90
CA SER A 230 -2.12 5.78 -12.86
C SER A 230 -2.91 4.75 -12.04
N PHE A 231 -4.14 5.07 -11.59
CA PHE A 231 -5.00 4.11 -10.89
C PHE A 231 -5.43 2.94 -11.77
N LYS A 232 -5.63 3.15 -13.09
CA LYS A 232 -5.87 2.05 -14.03
C LYS A 232 -4.68 1.12 -14.10
N LEU A 233 -3.46 1.64 -14.26
CA LEU A 233 -2.22 0.85 -14.24
C LEU A 233 -2.05 0.09 -12.93
N PHE A 234 -2.44 0.67 -11.79
CA PHE A 234 -2.45 -0.03 -10.51
C PHE A 234 -3.43 -1.20 -10.49
N THR A 235 -4.62 -1.05 -11.07
CA THR A 235 -5.56 -2.17 -11.22
C THR A 235 -5.02 -3.25 -12.15
N GLU A 236 -4.27 -2.88 -13.18
CA GLU A 236 -3.64 -3.84 -14.10
C GLU A 236 -2.62 -4.75 -13.43
N LYS A 237 -2.09 -4.37 -12.25
CA LYS A 237 -1.21 -5.23 -11.43
C LYS A 237 -1.93 -6.41 -10.79
N LEU A 238 -3.26 -6.37 -10.66
CA LEU A 238 -4.01 -7.51 -10.12
C LEU A 238 -3.90 -8.72 -11.05
N PRO A 239 -3.67 -9.93 -10.53
CA PRO A 239 -3.76 -11.16 -11.33
C PRO A 239 -5.22 -11.44 -11.72
N ASP A 240 -5.43 -12.32 -12.69
CA ASP A 240 -6.79 -12.68 -13.16
C ASP A 240 -7.68 -13.29 -12.06
N ASN A 241 -7.08 -13.94 -11.07
CA ASN A 241 -7.76 -14.46 -9.88
C ASN A 241 -7.76 -13.49 -8.68
N GLY A 242 -7.31 -12.25 -8.89
CA GLY A 242 -7.32 -11.21 -7.86
C GLY A 242 -8.70 -10.60 -7.64
N THR A 243 -8.80 -9.68 -6.68
CA THR A 243 -10.04 -8.98 -6.34
C THR A 243 -9.82 -7.47 -6.36
N LEU A 244 -10.68 -6.76 -7.06
CA LEU A 244 -10.78 -5.30 -7.00
C LEU A 244 -12.03 -4.92 -6.22
N ILE A 245 -11.86 -4.12 -5.16
CA ILE A 245 -12.94 -3.45 -4.46
C ILE A 245 -12.89 -1.98 -4.88
N ILE A 246 -13.95 -1.46 -5.49
CA ILE A 246 -13.95 -0.11 -6.03
C ILE A 246 -15.21 0.65 -5.67
N ASN A 247 -15.04 1.93 -5.34
CA ASN A 247 -16.16 2.82 -5.09
C ASN A 247 -16.85 3.19 -6.40
N SER A 248 -18.13 2.81 -6.54
CA SER A 248 -18.98 3.09 -7.70
C SER A 248 -19.45 4.55 -7.79
N ASP A 249 -19.16 5.37 -6.77
CA ASP A 249 -19.39 6.83 -6.81
C ASP A 249 -18.26 7.56 -7.55
N ILE A 250 -17.18 6.88 -7.94
CA ILE A 250 -16.14 7.42 -8.82
C ILE A 250 -16.71 7.54 -10.23
N ASP A 251 -16.58 8.72 -10.83
CA ASP A 251 -17.03 8.94 -12.21
C ASP A 251 -16.40 7.93 -13.17
N ASN A 252 -17.26 7.25 -13.97
CA ASN A 252 -16.82 6.23 -14.91
C ASN A 252 -15.87 5.19 -14.25
N TYR A 253 -16.24 4.67 -13.06
CA TYR A 253 -15.44 3.72 -12.29
C TYR A 253 -15.13 2.43 -13.07
N GLU A 254 -15.95 2.04 -14.05
CA GLU A 254 -15.74 0.89 -14.92
C GLU A 254 -14.47 1.02 -15.78
N TYR A 255 -14.01 2.24 -16.04
CA TYR A 255 -12.76 2.52 -16.77
C TYR A 255 -11.57 1.80 -16.17
N PHE A 256 -11.54 1.62 -14.85
CA PHE A 256 -10.38 1.05 -14.13
C PHE A 256 -10.25 -0.45 -14.33
N TYR A 257 -11.33 -1.17 -14.69
CA TYR A 257 -11.31 -2.64 -14.75
C TYR A 257 -11.94 -3.26 -15.99
N LYS A 258 -12.45 -2.47 -16.94
CA LYS A 258 -13.15 -2.98 -18.14
C LYS A 258 -12.40 -4.05 -18.93
N ASP A 259 -11.07 -4.04 -18.87
CA ASP A 259 -10.20 -4.96 -19.60
C ASP A 259 -9.63 -6.08 -18.67
N LYS A 260 -10.11 -6.18 -17.42
CA LYS A 260 -9.64 -7.14 -16.41
C LYS A 260 -10.59 -8.31 -16.24
N LYS A 261 -10.03 -9.47 -15.92
CA LYS A 261 -10.78 -10.69 -15.58
C LYS A 261 -10.89 -10.92 -14.07
N CYS A 262 -10.25 -10.07 -13.24
CA CYS A 262 -10.33 -10.18 -11.79
C CYS A 262 -11.77 -10.02 -11.30
N GLU A 263 -12.05 -10.54 -10.13
CA GLU A 263 -13.32 -10.29 -9.46
C GLU A 263 -13.46 -8.81 -9.09
N VAL A 264 -14.63 -8.24 -9.32
CA VAL A 264 -14.92 -6.84 -8.98
C VAL A 264 -16.05 -6.78 -7.97
N ILE A 265 -15.80 -6.11 -6.85
CA ILE A 265 -16.76 -5.82 -5.79
C ILE A 265 -16.96 -4.32 -5.74
N THR A 266 -18.19 -3.84 -5.95
CA THR A 266 -18.49 -2.42 -5.91
C THR A 266 -19.03 -2.01 -4.55
N VAL A 267 -18.58 -0.86 -4.04
CA VAL A 267 -19.06 -0.22 -2.82
C VAL A 267 -19.49 1.21 -3.15
N GLY A 268 -20.48 1.78 -2.46
CA GLY A 268 -20.87 3.16 -2.75
C GLY A 268 -22.22 3.56 -2.20
N SER A 269 -22.67 4.77 -2.56
CA SER A 269 -23.91 5.37 -2.06
C SER A 269 -25.17 4.83 -2.75
N ASP A 270 -25.09 4.43 -4.01
CA ASP A 270 -26.22 3.96 -4.80
C ASP A 270 -26.35 2.41 -4.73
N PRO A 271 -27.38 1.86 -4.06
CA PRO A 271 -27.57 0.42 -3.94
C PRO A 271 -27.88 -0.29 -5.27
N LYS A 272 -28.19 0.46 -6.33
CA LYS A 272 -28.38 -0.11 -7.67
C LYS A 272 -27.08 -0.32 -8.43
N LYS A 273 -26.01 0.39 -8.04
CA LYS A 273 -24.67 0.31 -8.66
C LYS A 273 -23.68 -0.44 -7.80
N SER A 274 -23.95 -0.54 -6.49
CA SER A 274 -23.01 -1.06 -5.52
C SER A 274 -23.46 -2.39 -4.97
N MET A 275 -22.55 -3.36 -4.87
CA MET A 275 -22.80 -4.62 -4.15
C MET A 275 -22.92 -4.35 -2.64
N TYR A 276 -22.18 -3.38 -2.10
CA TYR A 276 -22.27 -2.93 -0.72
C TYR A 276 -22.64 -1.45 -0.67
N SER A 277 -23.69 -1.13 0.07
CA SER A 277 -24.14 0.25 0.29
C SER A 277 -24.72 0.41 1.69
N ALA A 278 -25.09 1.63 2.05
CA ALA A 278 -25.64 1.96 3.36
C ALA A 278 -27.01 2.67 3.20
N THR A 279 -27.93 2.36 4.11
CA THR A 279 -29.20 3.09 4.25
C THR A 279 -29.46 3.38 5.75
N ASP A 280 -30.48 4.16 6.03
CA ASP A 280 -30.88 4.53 7.40
C ASP A 280 -29.74 5.07 8.26
N ILE A 281 -28.91 5.94 7.65
CA ILE A 281 -27.74 6.50 8.31
C ILE A 281 -28.22 7.49 9.38
N ALA A 282 -27.89 7.20 10.63
CA ALA A 282 -28.16 8.06 11.78
C ALA A 282 -26.85 8.48 12.44
N TYR A 283 -26.88 9.63 13.09
CA TYR A 283 -25.72 10.21 13.77
C TYR A 283 -26.00 10.32 15.27
N ASP A 284 -25.00 10.02 16.09
CA ASP A 284 -25.03 10.34 17.50
C ASP A 284 -24.57 11.79 17.77
N ASP A 285 -24.54 12.20 19.05
CA ASP A 285 -24.13 13.56 19.45
C ASP A 285 -22.66 13.89 19.12
N LEU A 286 -21.83 12.90 18.87
CA LEU A 286 -20.44 13.04 18.46
C LEU A 286 -20.27 12.99 16.94
N GLY A 287 -21.35 12.79 16.18
CA GLY A 287 -21.34 12.65 14.72
C GLY A 287 -20.89 11.28 14.23
N CYS A 288 -20.80 10.27 15.12
CA CYS A 288 -20.53 8.90 14.73
C CYS A 288 -21.77 8.27 14.07
N CYS A 289 -21.55 7.44 13.07
CA CYS A 289 -22.63 6.92 12.25
C CYS A 289 -23.06 5.52 12.66
N THR A 290 -24.37 5.30 12.70
CA THR A 290 -24.99 3.98 12.67
C THR A 290 -25.79 3.85 11.39
N TYR A 291 -25.68 2.72 10.70
CA TYR A 291 -26.38 2.52 9.44
C TYR A 291 -26.79 1.06 9.22
N THR A 292 -27.76 0.82 8.34
CA THR A 292 -28.11 -0.50 7.83
C THR A 292 -27.22 -0.81 6.62
N LEU A 293 -26.40 -1.88 6.73
CA LEU A 293 -25.64 -2.41 5.60
C LEU A 293 -26.57 -3.07 4.60
N LEU A 294 -26.46 -2.67 3.34
CA LEU A 294 -27.12 -3.35 2.23
C LEU A 294 -26.09 -4.16 1.43
N LYS A 295 -26.44 -5.40 1.12
CA LYS A 295 -25.72 -6.26 0.16
C LYS A 295 -26.64 -6.57 -1.01
N GLN A 296 -26.23 -6.19 -2.23
CA GLN A 296 -27.05 -6.29 -3.44
C GLN A 296 -28.46 -5.71 -3.22
N GLY A 297 -28.52 -4.56 -2.55
CA GLY A 297 -29.77 -3.87 -2.24
C GLY A 297 -30.63 -4.49 -1.12
N GLN A 298 -30.19 -5.58 -0.48
CA GLN A 298 -30.91 -6.25 0.62
C GLN A 298 -30.26 -5.94 1.96
N PRO A 299 -31.06 -5.64 3.01
CA PRO A 299 -30.55 -5.43 4.37
C PRO A 299 -29.79 -6.66 4.89
N SER A 300 -28.58 -6.43 5.42
CA SER A 300 -27.69 -7.50 5.89
C SER A 300 -27.26 -7.34 7.36
N GLY A 301 -27.62 -6.24 8.02
CA GLY A 301 -27.35 -5.99 9.41
C GLY A 301 -27.04 -4.54 9.70
N THR A 302 -26.90 -4.20 10.96
CA THR A 302 -26.59 -2.82 11.42
C THR A 302 -25.12 -2.72 11.77
N ILE A 303 -24.48 -1.66 11.31
CA ILE A 303 -23.10 -1.27 11.64
C ILE A 303 -23.13 0.02 12.47
N ALA A 304 -22.35 0.06 13.53
CA ALA A 304 -22.08 1.26 14.32
C ALA A 304 -20.59 1.57 14.26
N LEU A 305 -20.26 2.81 13.91
CA LEU A 305 -18.90 3.33 13.86
C LEU A 305 -18.63 4.17 15.11
N SER A 306 -17.39 4.16 15.59
CA SER A 306 -16.92 5.00 16.70
C SER A 306 -16.18 6.25 16.23
N VAL A 307 -16.14 6.49 14.92
CA VAL A 307 -15.53 7.68 14.30
C VAL A 307 -16.58 8.51 13.55
N PRO A 308 -16.49 9.85 13.62
CA PRO A 308 -17.50 10.72 13.02
C PRO A 308 -17.36 10.85 11.50
N GLY A 309 -18.46 11.19 10.86
CA GLY A 309 -18.52 11.65 9.48
C GLY A 309 -18.96 10.60 8.49
N ILE A 310 -19.77 11.04 7.52
CA ILE A 310 -20.36 10.21 6.45
C ILE A 310 -19.32 9.48 5.59
N HIS A 311 -18.15 10.10 5.36
CA HIS A 311 -17.08 9.49 4.60
C HIS A 311 -16.58 8.19 5.23
N ASN A 312 -16.68 8.05 6.56
CA ASN A 312 -16.31 6.83 7.26
C ASN A 312 -17.32 5.69 7.07
N VAL A 313 -18.57 6.01 6.74
CA VAL A 313 -19.52 4.99 6.27
C VAL A 313 -18.98 4.34 4.99
N TYR A 314 -18.59 5.13 3.99
CA TYR A 314 -18.05 4.61 2.72
C TYR A 314 -16.71 3.90 2.89
N ASN A 315 -15.81 4.42 3.74
CA ASN A 315 -14.56 3.73 4.10
C ASN A 315 -14.85 2.36 4.74
N SER A 316 -15.85 2.28 5.64
CA SER A 316 -16.23 1.03 6.28
C SER A 316 -16.87 0.03 5.32
N LEU A 317 -17.62 0.46 4.30
CA LEU A 317 -18.14 -0.43 3.27
C LEU A 317 -17.02 -1.16 2.52
N ALA A 318 -15.95 -0.45 2.19
CA ALA A 318 -14.77 -1.04 1.53
C ALA A 318 -14.04 -2.02 2.47
N ALA A 319 -13.88 -1.66 3.75
CA ALA A 319 -13.27 -2.54 4.75
C ALA A 319 -14.12 -3.80 5.00
N ILE A 320 -15.46 -3.68 5.07
CA ILE A 320 -16.40 -4.81 5.20
C ILE A 320 -16.25 -5.73 3.99
N ALA A 321 -16.31 -5.19 2.77
CA ALA A 321 -16.21 -5.98 1.54
C ALA A 321 -14.89 -6.78 1.47
N ALA A 322 -13.76 -6.16 1.85
CA ALA A 322 -12.46 -6.81 1.90
C ALA A 322 -12.43 -7.93 2.94
N CYS A 323 -12.90 -7.66 4.16
CA CYS A 323 -12.86 -8.63 5.24
C CYS A 323 -13.85 -9.80 5.01
N GLU A 324 -15.02 -9.56 4.41
CA GLU A 324 -15.90 -10.65 4.01
C GLU A 324 -15.30 -11.52 2.90
N LYS A 325 -14.61 -10.91 1.93
CA LYS A 325 -13.86 -11.64 0.91
C LYS A 325 -12.78 -12.54 1.52
N LEU A 326 -12.23 -12.15 2.68
CA LEU A 326 -11.30 -12.96 3.50
C LEU A 326 -12.03 -13.96 4.42
N ASN A 327 -13.35 -14.15 4.27
CA ASN A 327 -14.19 -15.03 5.08
C ASN A 327 -14.22 -14.65 6.58
N ILE A 328 -14.03 -13.40 6.92
CA ILE A 328 -14.16 -12.92 8.30
C ILE A 328 -15.65 -12.90 8.68
N PRO A 329 -16.06 -13.53 9.79
CA PRO A 329 -17.44 -13.56 10.23
C PRO A 329 -18.00 -12.15 10.50
N PHE A 330 -19.25 -11.91 10.10
CA PHE A 330 -19.88 -10.58 10.19
C PHE A 330 -19.85 -9.98 11.61
N GLU A 331 -20.03 -10.80 12.66
CA GLU A 331 -19.97 -10.32 14.03
C GLU A 331 -18.55 -9.86 14.43
N ARG A 332 -17.49 -10.46 13.87
CA ARG A 332 -16.10 -9.99 14.05
C ARG A 332 -15.85 -8.69 13.30
N ILE A 333 -16.43 -8.54 12.11
CA ILE A 333 -16.38 -7.28 11.35
C ILE A 333 -17.01 -6.14 12.15
N LYS A 334 -18.21 -6.37 12.71
CA LYS A 334 -18.90 -5.39 13.56
C LYS A 334 -18.07 -5.02 14.79
N ALA A 335 -17.50 -6.02 15.45
CA ALA A 335 -16.66 -5.80 16.63
C ALA A 335 -15.42 -4.95 16.30
N GLY A 336 -14.72 -5.26 15.21
CA GLY A 336 -13.55 -4.50 14.77
C GLY A 336 -13.87 -3.05 14.42
N LEU A 337 -14.96 -2.81 13.66
CA LEU A 337 -15.39 -1.45 13.32
C LEU A 337 -15.83 -0.63 14.53
N LYS A 338 -16.36 -1.28 15.57
CA LYS A 338 -16.72 -0.61 16.82
C LYS A 338 -15.50 -0.26 17.66
N ASN A 339 -14.41 -1.00 17.56
CA ASN A 339 -13.15 -0.75 18.30
C ASN A 339 -12.31 0.37 17.67
N PHE A 340 -12.51 0.66 16.39
CA PHE A 340 -11.86 1.74 15.66
C PHE A 340 -12.49 3.10 16.04
#